data_f61189b4b8a4ed17314e3765bb0df009
#
_entry.id   f61189b4b8a4ed17314e3765bb0df009
#
_cell.length_a   1.000
_cell.length_b   1.000
_cell.length_c   1.000
_cell.angle_alpha   90.00
_cell.angle_beta   90.00
_cell.angle_gamma   90.00
#
_symmetry.space_group_name_H-M   'P 1'
#
loop_
_entity.id
_entity.type
_entity.pdbx_description
1 polymer ?
#
loop_
_entity_poly.entity_id
_entity_poly.type
_entity_poly.pdbx_seq_one_letter_code
_entity_poly.pdbx_strand_id
1 'polypeptide(L)'
;MDKVTRLAELLISKLQIAKPNTIVSPAMGGLVLGQEIARQLNCRFIFLEKVDDKLALRRNFSLSQKDQVLLVEDVVTKGGRVSEALAILKGTECNVCGVTALVDRSTEKLEFDVPFNPLLKLNFPTYNPEELPEELKAIKPIKPGS
;
A
#
# COMPACT_ATOMS: atom_id res chain seq x y z
N MET A 1 -2.97 -7.68 -17.85
CA MET A 1 -3.05 -6.24 -17.53
C MET A 1 -4.49 -5.77 -17.28
N ASP A 2 -5.50 -6.25 -18.02
CA ASP A 2 -6.90 -5.79 -17.90
C ASP A 2 -7.47 -5.83 -16.47
N LYS A 3 -7.13 -6.86 -15.69
CA LYS A 3 -7.58 -6.96 -14.29
C LYS A 3 -6.98 -5.84 -13.42
N VAL A 4 -5.70 -5.52 -13.59
CA VAL A 4 -5.05 -4.45 -12.83
C VAL A 4 -5.63 -3.10 -13.21
N THR A 5 -5.85 -2.87 -14.50
CA THR A 5 -6.52 -1.66 -15.00
C THR A 5 -7.89 -1.47 -14.35
N ARG A 6 -8.70 -2.54 -14.34
CA ARG A 6 -10.03 -2.49 -13.73
C ARG A 6 -10.00 -2.28 -12.21
N LEU A 7 -9.07 -2.91 -11.51
CA LEU A 7 -8.88 -2.70 -10.07
C LEU A 7 -8.46 -1.27 -9.76
N ALA A 8 -7.54 -0.70 -10.55
CA ALA A 8 -7.12 0.69 -10.42
C ALA A 8 -8.27 1.68 -10.66
N GLU A 9 -9.10 1.46 -11.70
CA GLU A 9 -10.30 2.27 -11.96
C GLU A 9 -11.26 2.27 -10.75
N LEU A 10 -11.57 1.08 -10.21
CA LEU A 10 -12.45 0.93 -9.08
C LEU A 10 -11.87 1.62 -7.83
N LEU A 11 -10.57 1.53 -7.63
CA LEU A 11 -9.89 2.14 -6.52
C LEU A 11 -9.92 3.67 -6.64
N ILE A 12 -9.56 4.19 -7.82
CA ILE A 12 -9.61 5.63 -8.11
C ILE A 12 -11.02 6.19 -7.89
N SER A 13 -12.06 5.47 -8.31
CA SER A 13 -13.46 5.91 -8.15
C SER A 13 -13.91 6.03 -6.69
N LYS A 14 -13.22 5.34 -5.77
CA LYS A 14 -13.50 5.38 -4.32
C LYS A 14 -12.66 6.41 -3.57
N LEU A 15 -11.65 7.01 -4.18
CA LEU A 15 -10.79 7.97 -3.51
C LEU A 15 -11.56 9.24 -3.14
N GLN A 16 -11.55 9.56 -1.85
CA GLN A 16 -12.12 10.80 -1.30
C GLN A 16 -10.99 11.67 -0.74
N ILE A 17 -10.08 12.08 -1.61
CA ILE A 17 -8.88 12.83 -1.29
C ILE A 17 -8.65 13.94 -2.31
N ALA A 18 -7.76 14.88 -1.98
CA ALA A 18 -7.27 15.84 -2.96
C ALA A 18 -6.57 15.11 -4.12
N LYS A 19 -6.71 15.65 -5.35
CA LYS A 19 -6.13 15.04 -6.55
C LYS A 19 -4.61 14.92 -6.42
N PRO A 20 -4.04 13.70 -6.44
CA PRO A 20 -2.60 13.53 -6.41
C PRO A 20 -1.97 13.94 -7.75
N ASN A 21 -0.71 14.34 -7.71
CA ASN A 21 0.13 14.51 -8.89
C ASN A 21 1.35 13.55 -8.87
N THR A 22 1.54 12.85 -7.78
CA THR A 22 2.63 11.88 -7.58
C THR A 22 2.11 10.66 -6.85
N ILE A 23 2.36 9.48 -7.41
CA ILE A 23 2.05 8.20 -6.79
C ILE A 23 3.35 7.61 -6.27
N VAL A 24 3.31 7.13 -5.02
CA VAL A 24 4.43 6.44 -4.37
C VAL A 24 3.99 5.04 -3.95
N SER A 25 4.80 4.04 -4.23
CA SER A 25 4.54 2.67 -3.77
C SER A 25 5.76 2.05 -3.10
N PRO A 26 5.59 1.34 -1.98
CA PRO A 26 6.65 0.47 -1.47
C PRO A 26 6.90 -0.71 -2.43
N ALA A 27 8.16 -0.99 -2.71
CA ALA A 27 8.52 -2.17 -3.50
C ALA A 27 8.38 -3.43 -2.61
N MET A 28 7.90 -4.56 -3.16
CA MET A 28 7.58 -4.85 -4.56
C MET A 28 6.06 -4.87 -4.84
N GLY A 29 5.20 -5.25 -3.85
CA GLY A 29 3.79 -5.56 -4.07
C GLY A 29 2.99 -4.41 -4.70
N GLY A 30 3.16 -3.20 -4.17
CA GLY A 30 2.43 -2.03 -4.64
C GLY A 30 2.84 -1.49 -6.02
N LEU A 31 3.97 -1.95 -6.61
CA LEU A 31 4.53 -1.33 -7.82
C LEU A 31 3.59 -1.35 -9.02
N VAL A 32 3.03 -2.52 -9.33
CA VAL A 32 2.20 -2.69 -10.53
C VAL A 32 0.90 -1.89 -10.40
N LEU A 33 0.30 -1.91 -9.22
CA LEU A 33 -0.91 -1.14 -8.93
C LEU A 33 -0.64 0.37 -8.96
N GLY A 34 0.42 0.81 -8.28
CA GLY A 34 0.79 2.21 -8.19
C GLY A 34 1.12 2.81 -9.56
N GLN A 35 1.87 2.07 -10.39
CA GLN A 35 2.17 2.48 -11.75
C GLN A 35 0.89 2.60 -12.61
N GLU A 36 -0.03 1.66 -12.47
CA GLU A 36 -1.29 1.70 -13.24
C GLU A 36 -2.19 2.86 -12.79
N ILE A 37 -2.29 3.12 -11.47
CA ILE A 37 -2.99 4.29 -10.95
C ILE A 37 -2.36 5.59 -11.47
N ALA A 38 -1.03 5.69 -11.46
CA ALA A 38 -0.33 6.86 -11.98
C ALA A 38 -0.61 7.09 -13.47
N ARG A 39 -0.63 6.02 -14.26
CA ARG A 39 -0.96 6.06 -15.69
C ARG A 39 -2.39 6.60 -15.91
N GLN A 40 -3.36 6.10 -15.15
CA GLN A 40 -4.76 6.51 -15.29
C GLN A 40 -5.02 7.95 -14.84
N LEU A 41 -4.33 8.39 -13.78
CA LEU A 41 -4.44 9.76 -13.27
C LEU A 41 -3.52 10.76 -14.01
N ASN A 42 -2.71 10.28 -14.95
CA ASN A 42 -1.66 11.05 -15.63
C ASN A 42 -0.72 11.74 -14.62
N CYS A 43 -0.24 10.97 -13.64
CA CYS A 43 0.62 11.41 -12.54
C CYS A 43 2.03 10.85 -12.68
N ARG A 44 2.97 11.48 -11.97
CA ARG A 44 4.30 10.92 -11.76
C ARG A 44 4.21 9.64 -10.91
N PHE A 45 5.03 8.62 -11.24
CA PHE A 45 5.20 7.42 -10.42
C PHE A 45 6.63 7.31 -9.91
N ILE A 46 6.78 7.07 -8.62
CA ILE A 46 8.04 6.72 -7.95
C ILE A 46 7.79 5.62 -6.93
N PHE A 47 8.86 5.02 -6.41
CA PHE A 47 8.74 3.95 -5.44
C PHE A 47 9.82 4.00 -4.36
N LEU A 48 9.51 3.38 -3.22
CA LEU A 48 10.45 3.16 -2.12
C LEU A 48 11.03 1.76 -2.26
N GLU A 49 12.35 1.63 -2.17
CA GLU A 49 13.05 0.35 -2.21
C GLU A 49 13.31 -0.18 -0.80
N LYS A 50 13.36 -1.50 -0.67
CA LYS A 50 13.84 -2.14 0.56
C LYS A 50 15.36 -2.26 0.52
N VAL A 51 16.03 -1.66 1.50
CA VAL A 51 17.48 -1.72 1.71
C VAL A 51 17.70 -2.10 3.17
N ASP A 52 18.43 -3.19 3.42
CA ASP A 52 18.69 -3.69 4.77
C ASP A 52 17.43 -3.76 5.65
N ASP A 53 16.38 -4.35 5.09
CA ASP A 53 15.05 -4.50 5.68
C ASP A 53 14.26 -3.21 5.94
N LYS A 54 14.77 -2.04 5.58
CA LYS A 54 14.11 -0.74 5.69
C LYS A 54 13.75 -0.17 4.32
N LEU A 55 12.65 0.57 4.26
CA LEU A 55 12.30 1.33 3.07
C LEU A 55 13.24 2.54 2.91
N ALA A 56 13.55 2.89 1.68
CA ALA A 56 14.33 4.07 1.35
C ALA A 56 13.89 4.69 0.02
N LEU A 57 13.92 6.02 -0.05
CA LEU A 57 13.76 6.76 -1.29
C LEU A 57 15.13 6.84 -1.99
N ARG A 58 15.24 6.20 -3.16
CA ARG A 58 16.50 6.07 -3.91
C ARG A 58 16.30 6.46 -5.38
N ARG A 59 17.24 6.04 -6.24
CA ARG A 59 17.18 6.24 -7.70
C ARG A 59 17.12 7.70 -8.12
N ASN A 60 17.71 8.60 -7.34
CA ASN A 60 17.61 10.05 -7.54
C ASN A 60 16.15 10.56 -7.57
N PHE A 61 15.22 9.79 -7.00
CA PHE A 61 13.89 10.29 -6.76
C PHE A 61 13.94 11.38 -5.69
N SER A 62 13.28 12.48 -5.96
CA SER A 62 13.11 13.58 -5.01
C SER A 62 11.65 13.98 -4.94
N LEU A 63 11.22 14.44 -3.80
CA LEU A 63 9.92 14.99 -3.52
C LEU A 63 10.07 16.41 -2.96
N SER A 64 9.08 17.24 -3.18
CA SER A 64 9.08 18.64 -2.79
C SER A 64 7.68 19.08 -2.32
N GLN A 65 7.53 20.28 -1.82
CA GLN A 65 6.24 20.87 -1.44
C GLN A 65 5.19 20.92 -2.56
N LYS A 66 5.61 20.78 -3.82
CA LYS A 66 4.70 20.73 -4.98
C LYS A 66 4.09 19.36 -5.21
N ASP A 67 4.64 18.33 -4.57
CA ASP A 67 4.19 16.96 -4.73
C ASP A 67 3.01 16.67 -3.81
N GLN A 68 1.84 16.39 -4.42
CA GLN A 68 0.65 15.86 -3.77
C GLN A 68 0.69 14.35 -3.90
N VAL A 69 1.12 13.67 -2.84
CA VAL A 69 1.46 12.25 -2.87
C VAL A 69 0.28 11.38 -2.45
N LEU A 70 -0.08 10.40 -3.27
CA LEU A 70 -0.89 9.24 -2.85
C LEU A 70 0.04 8.04 -2.66
N LEU A 71 0.06 7.49 -1.44
CA LEU A 71 0.76 6.25 -1.14
C LEU A 71 -0.12 5.05 -1.51
N VAL A 72 0.41 4.14 -2.34
CA VAL A 72 -0.33 2.98 -2.86
C VAL A 72 0.35 1.69 -2.46
N GLU A 73 -0.40 0.80 -1.81
CA GLU A 73 0.06 -0.53 -1.40
C GLU A 73 -0.87 -1.62 -1.99
N ASP A 74 -0.42 -2.85 -2.08
CA ASP A 74 -1.27 -3.98 -2.48
C ASP A 74 -2.11 -4.49 -1.32
N VAL A 75 -1.48 -4.87 -0.21
CA VAL A 75 -2.15 -5.43 0.98
C VAL A 75 -1.62 -4.77 2.24
N VAL A 76 -2.52 -4.28 3.05
CA VAL A 76 -2.20 -3.76 4.39
C VAL A 76 -2.71 -4.74 5.45
N THR A 77 -1.83 -5.12 6.39
CA THR A 77 -2.16 -5.98 7.53
C THR A 77 -2.09 -5.19 8.84
N LYS A 78 -0.93 -5.12 9.47
CA LYS A 78 -0.70 -4.34 10.70
C LYS A 78 -0.37 -2.87 10.44
N GLY A 79 -0.25 -2.45 9.19
CA GLY A 79 0.05 -1.08 8.81
C GLY A 79 1.52 -0.65 8.96
N GLY A 80 2.40 -1.50 9.47
CA GLY A 80 3.79 -1.14 9.74
C GLY A 80 4.55 -0.64 8.51
N ARG A 81 4.37 -1.30 7.34
CA ARG A 81 4.99 -0.89 6.09
C ARG A 81 4.47 0.47 5.60
N VAL A 82 3.18 0.72 5.75
CA VAL A 82 2.58 2.02 5.43
C VAL A 82 3.12 3.11 6.35
N SER A 83 3.19 2.85 7.67
CA SER A 83 3.73 3.81 8.64
C SER A 83 5.20 4.13 8.36
N GLU A 84 6.00 3.13 7.99
CA GLU A 84 7.41 3.32 7.59
C GLU A 84 7.51 4.22 6.35
N ALA A 85 6.69 3.95 5.32
CA ALA A 85 6.63 4.77 4.11
C ALA A 85 6.20 6.21 4.41
N LEU A 86 5.16 6.39 5.23
CA LEU A 86 4.69 7.72 5.65
C LEU A 86 5.77 8.50 6.42
N ALA A 87 6.55 7.83 7.27
CA ALA A 87 7.66 8.47 7.99
C ALA A 87 8.74 8.99 7.02
N ILE A 88 9.06 8.23 5.98
CA ILE A 88 10.00 8.65 4.93
C ILE A 88 9.44 9.87 4.17
N LEU A 89 8.16 9.81 3.76
CA LEU A 89 7.50 10.89 3.03
C LEU A 89 7.43 12.18 3.88
N LYS A 90 7.17 12.06 5.18
CA LYS A 90 7.21 13.20 6.11
C LYS A 90 8.61 13.83 6.22
N GLY A 91 9.66 13.04 6.04
CA GLY A 91 11.05 13.54 5.98
C GLY A 91 11.39 14.30 4.70
N THR A 92 10.52 14.24 3.70
CA THR A 92 10.56 15.06 2.50
C THR A 92 9.53 16.19 2.63
N GLU A 93 9.65 17.27 2.00
CA GLU A 93 8.68 18.39 2.14
C GLU A 93 7.36 18.17 1.39
N CYS A 94 7.07 16.94 0.91
CA CYS A 94 5.86 16.66 0.14
C CYS A 94 4.59 16.65 1.00
N ASN A 95 3.46 16.86 0.35
CA ASN A 95 2.15 16.76 0.97
C ASN A 95 1.53 15.39 0.66
N VAL A 96 1.33 14.55 1.69
CA VAL A 96 0.67 13.25 1.52
C VAL A 96 -0.83 13.44 1.63
N CYS A 97 -1.56 13.26 0.53
CA CYS A 97 -3.01 13.43 0.47
C CYS A 97 -3.80 12.19 0.91
N GLY A 98 -3.16 11.03 1.00
CA GLY A 98 -3.79 9.81 1.47
C GLY A 98 -2.99 8.55 1.22
N VAL A 99 -3.55 7.45 1.72
CA VAL A 99 -3.07 6.07 1.51
C VAL A 99 -4.20 5.27 0.88
N THR A 100 -3.86 4.39 -0.04
CA THR A 100 -4.81 3.42 -0.60
C THR A 100 -4.17 2.04 -0.75
N ALA A 101 -4.99 1.00 -0.74
CA ALA A 101 -4.57 -0.37 -0.96
C ALA A 101 -5.66 -1.18 -1.66
N LEU A 102 -5.29 -2.27 -2.34
CA LEU A 102 -6.31 -3.20 -2.85
C LEU A 102 -7.04 -3.87 -1.70
N VAL A 103 -6.30 -4.34 -0.68
CA VAL A 103 -6.88 -5.11 0.41
C VAL A 103 -6.38 -4.59 1.75
N ASP A 104 -7.33 -4.25 2.61
CA ASP A 104 -7.11 -4.10 4.04
C ASP A 104 -7.44 -5.42 4.73
N ARG A 105 -6.42 -6.05 5.34
CA ARG A 105 -6.53 -7.27 6.14
C ARG A 105 -6.29 -7.01 7.62
N SER A 106 -6.36 -5.78 8.06
CA SER A 106 -6.18 -5.45 9.46
C SER A 106 -7.31 -6.00 10.32
N THR A 107 -6.98 -6.54 11.48
CA THR A 107 -7.94 -6.98 12.49
C THR A 107 -8.43 -5.81 13.33
N GLU A 108 -7.63 -4.78 13.44
CA GLU A 108 -7.94 -3.55 14.18
C GLU A 108 -8.08 -2.38 13.21
N LYS A 109 -8.68 -1.29 13.68
CA LYS A 109 -8.75 -0.04 12.93
C LYS A 109 -7.34 0.54 12.80
N LEU A 110 -6.88 0.69 11.57
CA LEU A 110 -5.63 1.39 11.30
C LEU A 110 -5.86 2.90 11.36
N GLU A 111 -5.00 3.59 12.09
CA GLU A 111 -5.01 5.05 12.18
C GLU A 111 -3.70 5.59 11.61
N PHE A 112 -3.82 6.27 10.49
CA PHE A 112 -2.76 7.05 9.88
C PHE A 112 -3.13 8.53 9.98
N ASP A 113 -2.14 9.42 10.01
CA ASP A 113 -2.38 10.87 10.04
C ASP A 113 -3.01 11.41 8.75
N VAL A 114 -3.30 10.54 7.81
CA VAL A 114 -3.90 10.83 6.49
C VAL A 114 -5.02 9.83 6.19
N PRO A 115 -5.98 10.17 5.31
CA PRO A 115 -7.05 9.26 4.95
C PRO A 115 -6.53 7.93 4.38
N PHE A 116 -7.12 6.81 4.83
CA PHE A 116 -6.87 5.49 4.30
C PHE A 116 -8.12 4.94 3.59
N ASN A 117 -8.00 4.70 2.29
CA ASN A 117 -9.10 4.29 1.41
C ASN A 117 -8.79 2.96 0.72
N PRO A 118 -8.97 1.81 1.38
CA PRO A 118 -8.79 0.50 0.75
C PRO A 118 -9.95 0.17 -0.19
N LEU A 119 -9.67 -0.60 -1.25
CA LEU A 119 -10.73 -1.09 -2.15
C LEU A 119 -11.61 -2.12 -1.46
N LEU A 120 -11.00 -3.07 -0.77
CA LEU A 120 -11.67 -4.15 -0.04
C LEU A 120 -11.13 -4.24 1.38
N LYS A 121 -12.02 -4.54 2.33
CA LYS A 121 -11.64 -5.01 3.67
C LYS A 121 -11.99 -6.49 3.79
N LEU A 122 -10.98 -7.30 4.13
CA LEU A 122 -11.13 -8.75 4.27
C LEU A 122 -10.62 -9.15 5.66
N ASN A 123 -11.49 -9.77 6.44
CA ASN A 123 -11.13 -10.33 7.73
C ASN A 123 -10.87 -11.83 7.58
N PHE A 124 -9.64 -12.24 7.79
CA PHE A 124 -9.28 -13.64 7.89
C PHE A 124 -8.92 -13.96 9.34
N PRO A 125 -9.47 -15.03 9.94
CA PRO A 125 -9.05 -15.45 11.25
C PRO A 125 -7.56 -15.79 11.22
N THR A 126 -6.83 -15.32 12.22
CA THR A 126 -5.42 -15.63 12.41
C THR A 126 -5.28 -16.39 13.70
N TYR A 127 -4.63 -17.53 13.67
CA TYR A 127 -4.47 -18.40 14.84
C TYR A 127 -2.99 -18.48 15.22
N ASN A 128 -2.72 -18.57 16.50
CA ASN A 128 -1.40 -18.97 16.96
C ASN A 128 -1.17 -20.44 16.61
N PRO A 129 0.06 -20.87 16.31
CA PRO A 129 0.35 -22.27 15.99
C PRO A 129 -0.13 -23.28 17.05
N GLU A 130 -0.15 -22.84 18.31
CA GLU A 130 -0.57 -23.66 19.46
C GLU A 130 -2.11 -23.71 19.63
N GLU A 131 -2.84 -22.79 18.99
CA GLU A 131 -4.30 -22.63 19.11
C GLU A 131 -5.02 -22.91 17.80
N LEU A 132 -4.41 -23.70 16.91
CA LEU A 132 -5.02 -24.04 15.63
C LEU A 132 -6.31 -24.85 15.84
N PRO A 133 -7.41 -24.48 15.14
CA PRO A 133 -8.60 -25.34 15.04
C PRO A 133 -8.23 -26.74 14.53
N GLU A 134 -8.92 -27.77 15.01
CA GLU A 134 -8.67 -29.17 14.62
C GLU A 134 -8.69 -29.36 13.09
N GLU A 135 -9.58 -28.66 12.41
CA GLU A 135 -9.72 -28.68 10.95
C GLU A 135 -8.46 -28.20 10.20
N LEU A 136 -7.69 -27.31 10.85
CA LEU A 136 -6.48 -26.73 10.25
C LEU A 136 -5.21 -27.50 10.66
N LYS A 137 -5.23 -28.27 11.73
CA LYS A 137 -4.06 -29.04 12.19
C LYS A 137 -3.56 -30.07 11.18
N ALA A 138 -4.49 -30.63 10.38
CA ALA A 138 -4.16 -31.60 9.35
C ALA A 138 -3.63 -30.97 8.05
N ILE A 139 -3.72 -29.64 7.91
CA ILE A 139 -3.32 -28.93 6.69
C ILE A 139 -1.89 -28.44 6.84
N LYS A 140 -1.00 -28.93 5.97
CA LYS A 140 0.39 -28.43 5.94
C LYS A 140 0.41 -26.97 5.49
N PRO A 141 0.97 -26.03 6.28
CA PRO A 141 1.07 -24.64 5.88
C PRO A 141 1.93 -24.48 4.62
N ILE A 142 1.46 -23.69 3.69
CA ILE A 142 2.18 -23.33 2.47
C ILE A 142 2.46 -21.82 2.54
N LYS A 143 3.70 -21.42 2.28
CA LYS A 143 4.07 -20.02 2.12
C LYS A 143 4.08 -19.69 0.63
N PRO A 144 3.02 -19.08 0.09
CA PRO A 144 2.97 -18.74 -1.33
C PRO A 144 4.00 -17.63 -1.64
N GLY A 145 4.68 -17.74 -2.75
CA GLY A 145 5.58 -16.69 -3.24
C GLY A 145 6.95 -16.61 -2.57
N SER A 146 7.42 -17.69 -1.96
CA SER A 146 8.79 -17.81 -1.42
C SER A 146 9.63 -18.76 -2.26
#